data_dadbb223a98495a3560d5d7432e259b4
#
_entry.id   dadbb223a98495a3560d5d7432e259b4
#
_cell.length_a   1.000
_cell.length_b   1.000
_cell.length_c   1.000
_cell.angle_alpha   90.00
_cell.angle_beta   90.00
_cell.angle_gamma   90.00
#
_symmetry.space_group_name_H-M   'P 1'
#
loop_
_entity.id
_entity.type
_entity.pdbx_description
1 polymer ?
#
loop_
_entity_poly.entity_id
_entity_poly.type
_entity_poly.pdbx_seq_one_letter_code
_entity_poly.pdbx_strand_id
1 'polypeptide(L)'
;MRSTVGRETFGVPGKLIGVLNEEERPFLWGEERPPRLAYQDMILYKLHVRGFTMTAPGVRHRGTYLGLLEKKKYLLELGVNAVLLLPCEEFDEIVRPVGGPFGAPASPEPDGAPEAAGGRNPDPGKGKPAWKINYWGFAEESCHFAPKASYASDPRHAGREFKRLVKGLHEDGIEVLLEMNFRPSDNPNLILDCLTHQI
;
A
#
# COMPACT_ATOMS: atom_id res chain seq x y z
N MET A 1 29.35 1.41 11.08
CA MET A 1 28.51 2.61 11.01
C MET A 1 27.09 2.21 11.41
N ARG A 2 26.57 2.71 12.51
CA ARG A 2 25.18 2.41 12.92
C ARG A 2 24.26 3.25 12.04
N SER A 3 23.49 2.61 11.17
CA SER A 3 22.40 3.25 10.46
C SER A 3 21.32 3.60 11.49
N THR A 4 21.23 4.87 11.81
CA THR A 4 20.14 5.41 12.61
C THR A 4 18.90 5.37 11.74
N VAL A 5 17.99 4.44 12.02
CA VAL A 5 16.62 4.48 11.47
C VAL A 5 16.04 5.81 11.92
N GLY A 6 15.94 6.75 10.99
CA GLY A 6 15.43 8.07 11.26
C GLY A 6 13.97 8.01 11.66
N ARG A 7 13.72 8.16 12.93
CA ARG A 7 12.39 8.23 13.56
C ARG A 7 11.61 9.50 13.22
N GLU A 8 12.16 10.38 12.40
CA GLU A 8 11.72 11.77 12.32
C GLU A 8 11.00 12.17 11.03
N THR A 9 10.63 11.23 10.18
CA THR A 9 10.06 11.59 8.88
C THR A 9 8.56 11.38 8.76
N PHE A 10 7.87 11.04 9.82
CA PHE A 10 6.41 10.95 9.84
C PHE A 10 5.69 12.32 9.82
N GLY A 11 6.40 13.41 9.65
CA GLY A 11 5.85 14.76 9.76
C GLY A 11 5.87 15.60 8.48
N VAL A 12 6.40 15.13 7.37
CA VAL A 12 6.45 15.91 6.13
C VAL A 12 5.42 15.37 5.14
N PRO A 13 4.27 16.05 4.93
CA PRO A 13 3.32 15.65 3.91
C PRO A 13 3.98 15.62 2.53
N GLY A 14 3.84 14.50 1.82
CA GLY A 14 4.28 14.38 0.43
C GLY A 14 5.72 13.91 0.19
N LYS A 15 6.37 13.28 1.17
CA LYS A 15 7.66 12.60 0.93
C LYS A 15 7.59 11.13 1.34
N LEU A 16 7.61 10.25 0.35
CA LEU A 16 7.90 8.84 0.56
C LEU A 16 9.41 8.68 0.78
N ILE A 17 9.81 8.12 1.92
CA ILE A 17 11.21 7.87 2.23
C ILE A 17 11.41 6.36 2.30
N GLY A 18 12.21 5.86 1.37
CA GLY A 18 12.65 4.47 1.39
C GLY A 18 13.71 4.26 2.48
N VAL A 19 13.55 3.21 3.27
CA VAL A 19 14.56 2.77 4.22
C VAL A 19 15.19 1.49 3.70
N LEU A 20 16.50 1.52 3.48
CA LEU A 20 17.26 0.30 3.21
C LEU A 20 17.49 -0.43 4.54
N ASN A 21 16.92 -1.61 4.67
CA ASN A 21 17.16 -2.46 5.83
C ASN A 21 18.30 -3.45 5.54
N GLU A 22 19.53 -3.02 5.78
CA GLU A 22 20.74 -3.83 5.54
C GLU A 22 20.85 -5.06 6.47
N GLU A 23 20.07 -5.11 7.55
CA GLU A 23 20.11 -6.19 8.54
C GLU A 23 19.12 -7.32 8.23
N GLU A 24 18.29 -7.18 7.22
CA GLU A 24 17.30 -8.20 6.89
C GLU A 24 17.95 -9.38 6.16
N ARG A 25 17.97 -10.53 6.81
CA ARG A 25 18.42 -11.78 6.17
C ARG A 25 17.56 -12.06 4.95
N PRO A 26 18.15 -12.60 3.86
CA PRO A 26 17.38 -12.98 2.68
C PRO A 26 16.16 -13.81 3.04
N PHE A 27 15.03 -13.55 2.38
CA PHE A 27 13.83 -14.35 2.60
C PHE A 27 14.04 -15.75 2.01
N LEU A 28 13.76 -16.77 2.81
CA LEU A 28 13.92 -18.15 2.39
C LEU A 28 12.63 -18.65 1.74
N TRP A 29 12.59 -18.65 0.42
CA TRP A 29 11.49 -19.20 -0.35
C TRP A 29 11.39 -20.73 -0.21
N GLY A 30 12.52 -21.41 -0.02
CA GLY A 30 12.60 -22.87 0.02
C GLY A 30 12.39 -23.46 -1.37
N GLU A 31 11.59 -24.52 -1.44
CA GLU A 31 11.19 -25.19 -2.69
C GLU A 31 9.88 -24.67 -3.29
N GLU A 32 9.33 -23.62 -2.67
CA GLU A 32 8.08 -22.99 -3.13
C GLU A 32 8.25 -22.46 -4.55
N ARG A 33 7.21 -22.63 -5.36
CA ARG A 33 7.12 -22.11 -6.73
C ARG A 33 5.72 -21.58 -6.99
N PRO A 34 5.59 -20.52 -7.81
CA PRO A 34 4.28 -20.05 -8.25
C PRO A 34 3.48 -21.18 -8.90
N PRO A 35 2.17 -21.27 -8.67
CA PRO A 35 1.31 -22.31 -9.25
C PRO A 35 1.31 -22.29 -10.78
N ARG A 36 1.52 -21.13 -11.42
CA ARG A 36 1.54 -20.94 -12.88
C ARG A 36 0.27 -21.44 -13.56
N LEU A 37 -0.87 -21.07 -13.01
CA LEU A 37 -2.18 -21.45 -13.54
C LEU A 37 -2.40 -20.86 -14.94
N ALA A 38 -3.00 -21.64 -15.82
CA ALA A 38 -3.44 -21.10 -17.11
C ALA A 38 -4.56 -20.10 -16.88
N TYR A 39 -4.57 -19.01 -17.64
CA TYR A 39 -5.50 -17.90 -17.44
C TYR A 39 -6.98 -18.33 -17.45
N GLN A 40 -7.34 -19.28 -18.33
CA GLN A 40 -8.70 -19.82 -18.43
C GLN A 40 -9.12 -20.66 -17.22
N ASP A 41 -8.18 -21.13 -16.42
CA ASP A 41 -8.45 -21.99 -15.27
C ASP A 41 -8.48 -21.21 -13.95
N MET A 42 -8.26 -19.88 -14.01
CA MET A 42 -8.25 -19.02 -12.83
C MET A 42 -9.66 -18.68 -12.37
N ILE A 43 -9.92 -18.94 -11.09
CA ILE A 43 -11.07 -18.42 -10.35
C ILE A 43 -10.54 -17.29 -9.48
N LEU A 44 -10.65 -16.07 -10.01
CA LEU A 44 -10.02 -14.89 -9.46
C LEU A 44 -10.89 -14.20 -8.40
N TYR A 45 -10.31 -13.95 -7.22
CA TYR A 45 -10.92 -13.14 -6.16
C TYR A 45 -10.15 -11.83 -5.97
N LYS A 46 -10.76 -10.72 -6.37
CA LYS A 46 -10.17 -9.39 -6.15
C LYS A 46 -10.47 -8.92 -4.73
N LEU A 47 -9.43 -8.53 -3.99
CA LEU A 47 -9.57 -8.10 -2.60
C LEU A 47 -8.60 -6.99 -2.20
N HIS A 48 -9.00 -6.26 -1.16
CA HIS A 48 -8.18 -5.25 -0.51
C HIS A 48 -7.56 -5.85 0.77
N VAL A 49 -6.23 -5.81 0.91
CA VAL A 49 -5.51 -6.45 2.02
C VAL A 49 -6.11 -6.06 3.39
N ARG A 50 -6.23 -4.76 3.66
CA ARG A 50 -6.82 -4.29 4.93
C ARG A 50 -8.31 -4.62 5.03
N GLY A 51 -9.08 -4.30 3.99
CA GLY A 51 -10.54 -4.43 4.03
C GLY A 51 -11.02 -5.86 4.22
N PHE A 52 -10.31 -6.83 3.67
CA PHE A 52 -10.73 -8.24 3.70
C PHE A 52 -10.81 -8.83 5.10
N THR A 53 -9.91 -8.42 6.00
CA THR A 53 -9.85 -9.02 7.34
C THR A 53 -10.07 -8.05 8.48
N MET A 54 -10.22 -6.74 8.23
CA MET A 54 -10.30 -5.72 9.29
C MET A 54 -11.41 -5.98 10.30
N THR A 55 -12.56 -6.44 9.84
CA THR A 55 -13.72 -6.78 10.69
C THR A 55 -13.95 -8.28 10.81
N ALA A 56 -13.06 -9.12 10.25
CA ALA A 56 -13.27 -10.56 10.24
C ALA A 56 -13.13 -11.17 11.63
N PRO A 57 -14.13 -11.92 12.12
CA PRO A 57 -14.02 -12.59 13.41
C PRO A 57 -12.95 -13.69 13.36
N GLY A 58 -12.27 -13.91 14.49
CA GLY A 58 -11.28 -14.97 14.64
C GLY A 58 -9.93 -14.71 13.95
N VAL A 59 -9.75 -13.60 13.24
CA VAL A 59 -8.46 -13.21 12.66
C VAL A 59 -7.65 -12.44 13.71
N ARG A 60 -6.41 -12.87 13.92
CA ARG A 60 -5.50 -12.26 14.89
C ARG A 60 -4.87 -10.97 14.34
N HIS A 61 -4.33 -11.03 13.12
CA HIS A 61 -3.63 -9.91 12.47
C HIS A 61 -4.56 -9.19 11.48
N ARG A 62 -5.64 -8.62 12.00
CA ARG A 62 -6.68 -7.97 11.17
C ARG A 62 -6.12 -6.85 10.33
N GLY A 63 -6.55 -6.79 9.06
CA GLY A 63 -6.18 -5.73 8.14
C GLY A 63 -4.74 -5.80 7.61
N THR A 64 -4.05 -6.93 7.81
CA THR A 64 -2.65 -7.10 7.42
C THR A 64 -2.43 -8.26 6.46
N TYR A 65 -1.22 -8.35 5.87
CA TYR A 65 -0.78 -9.49 5.06
C TYR A 65 -0.92 -10.83 5.81
N LEU A 66 -0.52 -10.86 7.08
CA LEU A 66 -0.67 -12.07 7.89
C LEU A 66 -2.13 -12.40 8.17
N GLY A 67 -2.98 -11.39 8.37
CA GLY A 67 -4.42 -11.60 8.53
C GLY A 67 -5.08 -12.19 7.28
N LEU A 68 -4.64 -11.76 6.10
CA LEU A 68 -5.09 -12.36 4.85
C LEU A 68 -4.64 -13.83 4.76
N LEU A 69 -3.41 -14.13 5.13
CA LEU A 69 -2.89 -15.50 5.17
C LEU A 69 -3.68 -16.39 6.15
N GLU A 70 -4.12 -15.86 7.29
CA GLU A 70 -5.00 -16.59 8.22
C GLU A 70 -6.35 -16.99 7.59
N LYS A 71 -6.76 -16.29 6.53
CA LYS A 71 -8.00 -16.55 5.79
C LYS A 71 -7.83 -17.46 4.57
N LYS A 72 -6.64 -18.00 4.32
CA LYS A 72 -6.38 -18.87 3.15
C LYS A 72 -7.35 -20.05 3.06
N LYS A 73 -7.70 -20.68 4.20
CA LYS A 73 -8.66 -21.77 4.23
C LYS A 73 -10.04 -21.37 3.69
N TYR A 74 -10.51 -20.16 4.03
CA TYR A 74 -11.76 -19.63 3.49
C TYR A 74 -11.70 -19.46 1.95
N LEU A 75 -10.58 -19.00 1.41
CA LEU A 75 -10.40 -18.87 -0.03
C LEU A 75 -10.45 -20.25 -0.73
N LEU A 76 -9.81 -21.24 -0.13
CA LEU A 76 -9.84 -22.63 -0.63
C LEU A 76 -11.25 -23.24 -0.58
N GLU A 77 -11.98 -23.05 0.53
CA GLU A 77 -13.36 -23.51 0.69
C GLU A 77 -14.31 -22.83 -0.32
N LEU A 78 -14.01 -21.59 -0.72
CA LEU A 78 -14.75 -20.87 -1.75
C LEU A 78 -14.41 -21.35 -3.16
N GLY A 79 -13.35 -22.15 -3.33
CA GLY A 79 -12.88 -22.63 -4.63
C GLY A 79 -12.02 -21.60 -5.39
N VAL A 80 -11.51 -20.56 -4.71
CA VAL A 80 -10.62 -19.55 -5.30
C VAL A 80 -9.23 -20.16 -5.46
N ASN A 81 -8.65 -20.01 -6.64
CA ASN A 81 -7.29 -20.43 -6.95
C ASN A 81 -6.36 -19.29 -7.40
N ALA A 82 -6.89 -18.06 -7.47
CA ALA A 82 -6.11 -16.86 -7.73
C ALA A 82 -6.66 -15.66 -6.95
N VAL A 83 -5.79 -14.86 -6.36
CA VAL A 83 -6.16 -13.59 -5.72
C VAL A 83 -5.55 -12.42 -6.48
N LEU A 84 -6.35 -11.38 -6.73
CA LEU A 84 -5.88 -10.09 -7.22
C LEU A 84 -5.90 -9.11 -6.07
N LEU A 85 -4.71 -8.74 -5.59
CA LEU A 85 -4.56 -7.75 -4.54
C LEU A 85 -4.70 -6.35 -5.13
N LEU A 86 -5.62 -5.56 -4.59
CA LEU A 86 -5.67 -4.11 -4.82
C LEU A 86 -4.33 -3.49 -4.44
N PRO A 87 -3.98 -2.28 -4.92
CA PRO A 87 -2.67 -1.69 -4.72
C PRO A 87 -2.14 -1.88 -3.30
N CYS A 88 -1.02 -2.54 -3.20
CA CYS A 88 -0.35 -2.86 -1.94
C CYS A 88 1.11 -2.39 -1.90
N GLU A 89 1.52 -1.57 -2.87
CA GLU A 89 2.73 -0.75 -2.79
C GLU A 89 2.54 0.43 -1.82
N GLU A 90 3.63 1.06 -1.40
CA GLU A 90 3.57 2.20 -0.47
C GLU A 90 3.01 3.46 -1.17
N PHE A 91 1.95 4.03 -0.61
CA PHE A 91 1.27 5.24 -1.08
C PHE A 91 0.76 6.05 0.10
N ASP A 92 0.46 7.35 -0.13
CA ASP A 92 -0.15 8.22 0.87
C ASP A 92 -1.62 7.84 1.14
N GLU A 93 -1.91 7.41 2.37
CA GLU A 93 -3.27 7.09 2.81
C GLU A 93 -4.09 8.33 3.13
N ILE A 94 -3.43 9.45 3.45
CA ILE A 94 -4.10 10.70 3.80
C ILE A 94 -3.84 11.71 2.69
N VAL A 95 -4.86 12.00 1.92
CA VAL A 95 -4.79 12.94 0.81
C VAL A 95 -5.46 14.25 1.21
N ARG A 96 -4.73 15.36 1.03
CA ARG A 96 -5.32 16.69 1.14
C ARG A 96 -6.25 16.92 -0.04
N PRO A 97 -7.52 17.33 0.16
CA PRO A 97 -8.37 17.68 -0.98
C PRO A 97 -7.74 18.87 -1.72
N VAL A 98 -7.45 18.65 -2.97
CA VAL A 98 -7.03 19.74 -3.85
C VAL A 98 -8.26 20.64 -4.07
N GLY A 99 -8.12 21.93 -3.76
CA GLY A 99 -9.21 22.89 -3.86
C GLY A 99 -9.58 23.18 -5.32
N GLY A 100 -10.70 22.61 -5.77
CA GLY A 100 -11.28 22.91 -7.08
C GLY A 100 -11.93 21.68 -7.70
N PRO A 101 -12.93 21.85 -8.59
CA PRO A 101 -13.65 20.72 -9.22
C PRO A 101 -12.78 19.88 -10.18
N PHE A 102 -11.53 20.27 -10.47
CA PHE A 102 -10.61 19.56 -11.36
C PHE A 102 -9.14 19.63 -10.90
N GLY A 103 -8.87 19.32 -9.63
CA GLY A 103 -7.50 18.93 -9.23
C GLY A 103 -6.37 19.92 -9.48
N ALA A 104 -6.62 21.23 -9.41
CA ALA A 104 -5.51 22.20 -9.47
C ALA A 104 -4.65 22.07 -8.19
N PRO A 105 -3.29 21.99 -8.31
CA PRO A 105 -2.43 21.92 -7.14
C PRO A 105 -2.65 23.17 -6.26
N ALA A 106 -2.79 22.95 -4.95
CA ALA A 106 -2.78 24.06 -4.01
C ALA A 106 -1.44 24.77 -4.13
N SER A 107 -1.45 26.04 -4.50
CA SER A 107 -0.23 26.86 -4.48
C SER A 107 0.41 26.74 -3.08
N PRO A 108 1.74 26.57 -2.97
CA PRO A 108 2.39 26.60 -1.67
C PRO A 108 2.08 27.96 -1.03
N GLU A 109 1.57 27.92 0.20
CA GLU A 109 1.42 29.15 0.98
C GLU A 109 2.82 29.78 1.13
N PRO A 110 2.99 31.09 0.84
CA PRO A 110 4.27 31.72 1.06
C PRO A 110 4.59 31.69 2.55
N ASP A 111 5.71 31.08 2.92
CA ASP A 111 6.29 31.16 4.24
C ASP A 111 6.47 32.63 4.63
N GLY A 112 5.71 33.10 5.62
CA GLY A 112 5.96 34.40 6.22
C GLY A 112 4.86 35.45 6.09
N ALA A 113 3.58 35.12 6.07
CA ALA A 113 2.53 36.12 6.28
C ALA A 113 2.43 36.47 7.78
N PRO A 114 2.56 37.76 8.18
CA PRO A 114 2.39 38.16 9.58
C PRO A 114 0.92 37.95 10.01
N GLU A 115 0.72 37.44 11.21
CA GLU A 115 -0.59 37.38 11.87
C GLU A 115 -1.20 38.79 11.95
N ALA A 116 -2.13 39.10 11.05
CA ALA A 116 -2.93 40.30 11.15
C ALA A 116 -3.99 40.10 12.23
N ALA A 117 -3.72 40.71 13.41
CA ALA A 117 -4.71 40.92 14.45
C ALA A 117 -5.89 41.73 13.87
N GLY A 118 -7.04 41.12 13.72
CA GLY A 118 -8.24 41.82 13.28
C GLY A 118 -9.41 40.85 13.19
N GLY A 119 -10.19 40.78 14.27
CA GLY A 119 -11.36 39.91 14.40
C GLY A 119 -12.36 40.08 13.26
N ARG A 120 -12.48 39.03 12.44
CA ARG A 120 -13.69 38.73 11.67
C ARG A 120 -14.09 37.32 12.03
N ASN A 121 -15.34 37.16 12.48
CA ASN A 121 -15.96 35.85 12.68
C ASN A 121 -15.72 34.99 11.45
N PRO A 122 -15.18 33.77 11.58
CA PRO A 122 -15.05 32.88 10.45
C PRO A 122 -16.42 32.56 9.89
N ASP A 123 -16.57 32.74 8.59
CA ASP A 123 -17.74 32.34 7.82
C ASP A 123 -18.01 30.84 8.07
N PRO A 124 -19.16 30.44 8.63
CA PRO A 124 -19.43 29.04 8.96
C PRO A 124 -19.54 28.13 7.72
N GLY A 125 -19.47 28.68 6.50
CA GLY A 125 -19.48 27.92 5.25
C GLY A 125 -18.12 27.56 4.65
N LYS A 126 -17.00 28.13 5.16
CA LYS A 126 -15.65 27.75 4.73
C LYS A 126 -15.05 26.72 5.70
N GLY A 127 -15.54 25.51 5.60
CA GLY A 127 -14.93 24.37 6.29
C GLY A 127 -13.45 24.23 5.93
N LYS A 128 -12.60 23.96 6.93
CA LYS A 128 -11.21 23.54 6.71
C LYS A 128 -11.23 22.40 5.69
N PRO A 129 -10.32 22.38 4.71
CA PRO A 129 -10.28 21.28 3.75
C PRO A 129 -10.20 19.95 4.51
N ALA A 130 -11.26 19.15 4.38
CA ALA A 130 -11.33 17.88 5.07
C ALA A 130 -10.32 16.91 4.43
N TRP A 131 -9.43 16.35 5.23
CA TRP A 131 -8.56 15.29 4.80
C TRP A 131 -9.38 14.10 4.29
N LYS A 132 -8.98 13.53 3.16
CA LYS A 132 -9.60 12.33 2.61
C LYS A 132 -8.67 11.14 2.80
N ILE A 133 -9.26 9.99 3.10
CA ILE A 133 -8.53 8.73 3.15
C ILE A 133 -8.49 8.16 1.75
N ASN A 134 -7.29 7.92 1.23
CA ASN A 134 -7.07 7.14 0.02
C ASN A 134 -7.13 5.65 0.39
N TYR A 135 -8.33 5.13 0.47
CA TYR A 135 -8.54 3.73 0.87
C TYR A 135 -8.09 2.74 -0.20
N TRP A 136 -8.26 3.09 -1.47
CA TRP A 136 -8.06 2.16 -2.58
C TRP A 136 -6.62 2.06 -3.09
N GLY A 137 -5.74 2.95 -2.66
CA GLY A 137 -4.33 2.95 -3.05
C GLY A 137 -4.02 3.55 -4.42
N PHE A 138 -5.01 4.10 -5.12
CA PHE A 138 -4.76 4.83 -6.35
C PHE A 138 -4.20 6.20 -6.02
N ALA A 139 -2.89 6.35 -6.09
CA ALA A 139 -2.18 7.58 -5.78
C ALA A 139 -1.42 8.10 -7.00
N GLU A 140 -1.26 9.43 -7.07
CA GLU A 140 -0.41 10.05 -8.09
C GLU A 140 1.08 9.75 -7.84
N GLU A 141 1.44 9.52 -6.58
CA GLU A 141 2.78 9.16 -6.15
C GLU A 141 2.71 7.88 -5.31
N SER A 142 3.34 6.83 -5.79
CA SER A 142 3.50 5.56 -5.08
C SER A 142 4.93 5.06 -5.19
N CYS A 143 5.39 4.34 -4.19
CA CYS A 143 6.66 3.65 -4.23
C CYS A 143 6.44 2.20 -4.68
N HIS A 144 6.48 1.97 -5.98
CA HIS A 144 6.16 0.68 -6.60
C HIS A 144 7.06 -0.49 -6.15
N PHE A 145 8.22 -0.20 -5.54
CA PHE A 145 9.17 -1.23 -5.09
C PHE A 145 8.98 -1.65 -3.63
N ALA A 146 8.18 -0.92 -2.87
CA ALA A 146 8.00 -1.16 -1.44
C ALA A 146 6.56 -1.60 -1.13
N PRO A 147 6.37 -2.75 -0.47
CA PRO A 147 5.07 -3.13 0.05
C PRO A 147 4.56 -2.14 1.10
N LYS A 148 3.25 -1.93 1.12
CA LYS A 148 2.57 -1.01 2.02
C LYS A 148 2.87 -1.33 3.49
N ALA A 149 3.58 -0.44 4.17
CA ALA A 149 4.00 -0.64 5.55
C ALA A 149 2.82 -0.79 6.52
N SER A 150 1.74 -0.05 6.30
CA SER A 150 0.54 -0.11 7.14
C SER A 150 -0.33 -1.36 6.93
N TYR A 151 0.00 -2.21 5.94
CA TYR A 151 -0.62 -3.53 5.75
C TYR A 151 0.18 -4.65 6.41
N ALA A 152 1.25 -4.34 7.11
CA ALA A 152 1.98 -5.29 7.91
C ALA A 152 1.58 -5.22 9.39
N SER A 153 1.73 -6.32 10.11
CA SER A 153 1.56 -6.37 11.57
C SER A 153 2.72 -5.65 12.29
N ASP A 154 3.91 -5.69 11.68
CA ASP A 154 5.05 -4.84 12.02
C ASP A 154 5.49 -4.07 10.76
N PRO A 155 5.26 -2.76 10.70
CA PRO A 155 5.60 -1.94 9.52
C PRO A 155 7.07 -2.05 9.07
N ARG A 156 7.99 -2.35 9.99
CA ARG A 156 9.42 -2.52 9.69
C ARG A 156 9.71 -3.79 8.88
N HIS A 157 8.79 -4.73 8.89
CA HIS A 157 8.92 -6.04 8.24
C HIS A 157 7.89 -6.25 7.12
N ALA A 158 7.35 -5.17 6.54
CA ALA A 158 6.30 -5.24 5.52
C ALA A 158 6.70 -6.14 4.33
N GLY A 159 7.91 -5.98 3.82
CA GLY A 159 8.42 -6.82 2.73
C GLY A 159 8.48 -8.30 3.10
N ARG A 160 8.87 -8.61 4.34
CA ARG A 160 8.91 -10.01 4.81
C ARG A 160 7.52 -10.60 5.01
N GLU A 161 6.58 -9.82 5.55
CA GLU A 161 5.20 -10.27 5.73
C GLU A 161 4.50 -10.47 4.39
N PHE A 162 4.72 -9.56 3.43
CA PHE A 162 4.22 -9.71 2.08
C PHE A 162 4.74 -11.00 1.41
N LYS A 163 6.05 -11.26 1.49
CA LYS A 163 6.64 -12.51 0.97
C LYS A 163 6.08 -13.75 1.66
N ARG A 164 5.79 -13.69 2.97
CA ARG A 164 5.12 -14.79 3.70
C ARG A 164 3.71 -15.03 3.19
N LEU A 165 2.95 -13.96 2.90
CA LEU A 165 1.63 -14.08 2.30
C LEU A 165 1.70 -14.80 0.96
N VAL A 166 2.57 -14.31 0.05
CA VAL A 166 2.74 -14.91 -1.28
C VAL A 166 3.11 -16.38 -1.17
N LYS A 167 4.17 -16.69 -0.40
CA LYS A 167 4.61 -18.05 -0.18
C LYS A 167 3.50 -18.97 0.33
N GLY A 168 2.79 -18.52 1.39
CA GLY A 168 1.75 -19.35 2.00
C GLY A 168 0.49 -19.53 1.15
N LEU A 169 0.22 -18.66 0.18
CA LEU A 169 -0.83 -18.83 -0.82
C LEU A 169 -0.38 -19.79 -1.93
N HIS A 170 0.84 -19.64 -2.43
CA HIS A 170 1.42 -20.52 -3.44
C HIS A 170 1.52 -21.98 -2.95
N GLU A 171 1.91 -22.20 -1.69
CA GLU A 171 1.96 -23.52 -1.06
C GLU A 171 0.59 -24.25 -1.12
N ASP A 172 -0.51 -23.51 -1.13
CA ASP A 172 -1.87 -24.04 -1.25
C ASP A 172 -2.43 -23.95 -2.69
N GLY A 173 -1.57 -23.66 -3.67
CA GLY A 173 -1.97 -23.59 -5.09
C GLY A 173 -2.77 -22.34 -5.47
N ILE A 174 -2.73 -21.28 -4.67
CA ILE A 174 -3.40 -20.01 -4.96
C ILE A 174 -2.39 -19.05 -5.59
N GLU A 175 -2.63 -18.64 -6.84
CA GLU A 175 -1.83 -17.63 -7.56
C GLU A 175 -2.04 -16.24 -6.95
N VAL A 176 -0.99 -15.39 -6.93
CA VAL A 176 -1.07 -14.03 -6.44
C VAL A 176 -0.80 -13.04 -7.56
N LEU A 177 -1.76 -12.19 -7.83
CA LEU A 177 -1.70 -11.12 -8.82
C LEU A 177 -1.75 -9.78 -8.09
N LEU A 178 -0.99 -8.80 -8.59
CA LEU A 178 -0.96 -7.44 -8.03
C LEU A 178 -1.60 -6.47 -9.00
N GLU A 179 -2.48 -5.62 -8.47
CA GLU A 179 -2.97 -4.47 -9.22
C GLU A 179 -2.00 -3.31 -9.00
N MET A 180 -1.33 -2.89 -10.05
CA MET A 180 -0.38 -1.78 -10.02
C MET A 180 -0.90 -0.62 -10.87
N ASN A 181 -0.70 0.59 -10.41
CA ASN A 181 -1.16 1.80 -11.09
C ASN A 181 0.03 2.64 -11.56
N PHE A 182 0.22 2.72 -12.88
CA PHE A 182 1.25 3.55 -13.50
C PHE A 182 0.60 4.73 -14.22
N ARG A 183 1.26 5.89 -14.19
CA ARG A 183 0.80 7.09 -14.92
C ARG A 183 1.31 7.03 -16.36
N PRO A 184 0.60 7.64 -17.30
CA PRO A 184 1.10 7.78 -18.69
C PRO A 184 2.44 8.52 -18.78
N SER A 185 2.77 9.33 -17.77
CA SER A 185 4.03 10.08 -17.67
C SER A 185 5.18 9.32 -17.03
N ASP A 186 4.92 8.14 -16.47
CA ASP A 186 5.96 7.36 -15.80
C ASP A 186 6.97 6.83 -16.83
N ASN A 187 8.24 6.79 -16.40
CA ASN A 187 9.31 6.32 -17.27
C ASN A 187 9.11 4.82 -17.59
N PRO A 188 9.08 4.42 -18.86
CA PRO A 188 8.92 3.01 -19.25
C PRO A 188 9.96 2.08 -18.63
N ASN A 189 11.20 2.54 -18.42
CA ASN A 189 12.23 1.74 -17.76
C ASN A 189 11.89 1.52 -16.28
N LEU A 190 11.34 2.53 -15.60
CA LEU A 190 10.87 2.38 -14.22
C LEU A 190 9.77 1.31 -14.12
N ILE A 191 8.82 1.34 -15.07
CA ILE A 191 7.74 0.34 -15.13
C ILE A 191 8.34 -1.05 -15.32
N LEU A 192 9.27 -1.21 -16.27
CA LEU A 192 9.94 -2.49 -16.54
C LEU A 192 10.71 -2.99 -15.33
N ASP A 193 11.49 -2.12 -14.67
CA ASP A 193 12.26 -2.45 -13.47
C ASP A 193 11.33 -2.88 -12.33
N CYS A 194 10.21 -2.17 -12.16
CA CYS A 194 9.21 -2.52 -11.16
C CYS A 194 8.59 -3.89 -11.40
N LEU A 195 8.15 -4.16 -12.64
CA LEU A 195 7.57 -5.47 -13.00
C LEU A 195 8.60 -6.59 -12.81
N THR A 196 9.85 -6.37 -13.19
CA THR A 196 10.93 -7.35 -13.01
C THR A 196 11.24 -7.59 -11.53
N HIS A 197 11.09 -6.57 -10.68
CA HIS A 197 11.33 -6.69 -9.24
C HIS A 197 10.27 -7.56 -8.54
N GLN A 198 9.05 -7.62 -9.06
CA GLN A 198 7.95 -8.37 -8.48
C GLN A 198 7.94 -9.86 -8.88
N ILE A 199 8.68 -10.24 -9.93
CA ILE A 199 8.80 -11.62 -10.40
C ILE A 199 9.90 -12.36 -9.61
#